data_8a750fbf4e2cb12f02407a62c80b7aee
#
_entry.id   8a750fbf4e2cb12f02407a62c80b7aee
#
_cell.length_a   1.000
_cell.length_b   1.000
_cell.length_c   1.000
_cell.angle_alpha   90.00
_cell.angle_beta   90.00
_cell.angle_gamma   90.00
#
_symmetry.space_group_name_H-M   'P 1'
#
loop_
_entity.id
_entity.type
_entity.pdbx_description
1 polymer ?
#
loop_
_entity_poly.entity_id
_entity_poly.type
_entity_poly.pdbx_seq_one_letter_code
_entity_poly.pdbx_strand_id
1 'polypeptide(L)'
;SNIASYSYAHNNITENQNYKLEVTLNGDTITKEFSVLIDPGSNIGIMPTTYQDGITYLSNTEAVLVLYATGKDFVYLAGSFNNWQPTSAYAMKKDPTRNNKFWITLTGLTPGQIETYQYWVADKTPLANSPALVKTADPYSTLVLSPFDDPYIPAASYPNMPTYPAGQEREVTVLQTGQTPYNWQVTNFNKPKKEDLIVYKVLVRDFDVDRNYQDLIDRIDYFKNLNINAIELMPVMEFEGNESWGYNTAFHMALDKFYGTENKLKELIDVCHQN
;
A
#
# COMPACT_ATOMS: atom_id res chain seq x y z
N SER A 1 -13.16 41.63 4.10
CA SER A 1 -12.42 42.46 3.13
C SER A 1 -12.17 41.66 1.86
N ASN A 2 -12.59 42.17 0.70
CA ASN A 2 -12.22 41.54 -0.58
C ASN A 2 -10.72 41.76 -0.81
N ILE A 3 -9.90 40.78 -0.45
CA ILE A 3 -8.46 40.80 -0.67
C ILE A 3 -8.19 39.98 -1.94
N ALA A 4 -7.64 40.60 -2.97
CA ALA A 4 -7.31 39.95 -4.24
C ALA A 4 -6.08 39.02 -4.14
N SER A 5 -5.22 39.24 -3.13
CA SER A 5 -4.06 38.41 -2.83
C SER A 5 -3.74 38.45 -1.33
N TYR A 6 -3.26 37.32 -0.80
CA TYR A 6 -2.78 37.21 0.57
C TYR A 6 -1.38 36.63 0.55
N SER A 7 -0.48 37.22 1.36
CA SER A 7 0.88 36.72 1.52
C SER A 7 1.19 36.59 3.02
N TYR A 8 1.68 35.45 3.40
CA TYR A 8 2.14 35.16 4.75
C TYR A 8 3.56 34.57 4.70
N ALA A 9 4.45 35.11 5.53
CA ALA A 9 5.82 34.61 5.64
C ALA A 9 6.02 33.98 7.01
N HIS A 10 6.37 32.71 7.03
CA HIS A 10 6.81 32.00 8.23
C HIS A 10 8.33 31.86 8.17
N ASN A 11 9.04 32.60 9.02
CA ASN A 11 10.50 32.64 9.04
C ASN A 11 11.05 31.71 10.12
N ASN A 12 12.34 31.30 9.97
CA ASN A 12 13.08 30.50 10.94
C ASN A 12 12.40 29.14 11.24
N ILE A 13 11.90 28.47 10.22
CA ILE A 13 11.31 27.14 10.36
C ILE A 13 12.43 26.15 10.65
N THR A 14 12.38 25.50 11.82
CA THR A 14 13.37 24.51 12.29
C THR A 14 12.83 23.09 12.33
N GLU A 15 11.52 22.92 12.14
CA GLU A 15 10.82 21.62 12.15
C GLU A 15 9.89 21.52 10.96
N ASN A 16 9.51 20.30 10.58
CA ASN A 16 8.50 20.07 9.53
C ASN A 16 7.20 20.77 9.87
N GLN A 17 6.56 21.37 8.88
CA GLN A 17 5.33 22.14 9.05
C GLN A 17 4.26 21.66 8.07
N ASN A 18 3.03 21.58 8.54
CA ASN A 18 1.85 21.47 7.70
C ASN A 18 1.09 22.78 7.73
N TYR A 19 0.76 23.29 6.55
CA TYR A 19 0.02 24.53 6.38
C TYR A 19 -1.34 24.24 5.78
N LYS A 20 -2.33 24.95 6.29
CA LYS A 20 -3.69 24.96 5.78
C LYS A 20 -4.08 26.38 5.35
N LEU A 21 -4.47 26.53 4.09
CA LEU A 21 -5.04 27.75 3.57
C LEU A 21 -6.55 27.54 3.37
N GLU A 22 -7.33 28.39 4.00
CA GLU A 22 -8.79 28.42 3.81
C GLU A 22 -9.20 29.77 3.20
N VAL A 23 -9.93 29.69 2.10
CA VAL A 23 -10.49 30.86 1.42
C VAL A 23 -12.00 30.72 1.37
N THR A 24 -12.71 31.66 1.99
CA THR A 24 -14.19 31.70 1.99
C THR A 24 -14.68 32.83 1.13
N LEU A 25 -15.57 32.54 0.18
CA LEU A 25 -16.27 33.49 -0.67
C LEU A 25 -17.75 33.15 -0.73
N ASN A 26 -18.62 34.08 -0.39
CA ASN A 26 -20.08 33.93 -0.42
C ASN A 26 -20.63 32.71 0.35
N GLY A 27 -19.91 32.25 1.38
CA GLY A 27 -20.28 31.08 2.20
C GLY A 27 -19.60 29.78 1.75
N ASP A 28 -19.04 29.72 0.55
CA ASP A 28 -18.25 28.58 0.08
C ASP A 28 -16.80 28.68 0.56
N THR A 29 -16.25 27.61 1.12
CA THR A 29 -14.86 27.54 1.59
C THR A 29 -14.05 26.56 0.74
N ILE A 30 -12.93 27.04 0.20
CA ILE A 30 -11.93 26.22 -0.45
C ILE A 30 -10.74 26.07 0.51
N THR A 31 -10.34 24.84 0.73
CA THR A 31 -9.16 24.49 1.58
C THR A 31 -8.05 23.96 0.70
N LYS A 32 -6.82 24.42 0.97
CA LYS A 32 -5.59 23.86 0.41
C LYS A 32 -4.63 23.55 1.55
N GLU A 33 -4.08 22.36 1.54
CA GLU A 33 -3.08 21.91 2.51
C GLU A 33 -1.77 21.61 1.80
N PHE A 34 -0.66 21.93 2.44
CA PHE A 34 0.67 21.58 1.94
C PHE A 34 1.65 21.40 3.11
N SER A 35 2.66 20.57 2.88
CA SER A 35 3.70 20.27 3.86
C SER A 35 5.02 20.89 3.42
N VAL A 36 5.77 21.42 4.37
CA VAL A 36 7.16 21.88 4.21
C VAL A 36 8.03 20.96 5.06
N LEU A 37 8.95 20.27 4.42
CA LEU A 37 9.89 19.37 5.09
C LEU A 37 11.24 20.05 5.23
N ILE A 38 11.83 19.91 6.40
CA ILE A 38 13.20 20.35 6.68
C ILE A 38 14.15 19.22 6.33
N ASP A 39 15.24 19.54 5.63
CA ASP A 39 16.32 18.60 5.39
C ASP A 39 16.90 18.13 6.73
N PRO A 40 16.84 16.83 7.07
CA PRO A 40 17.34 16.32 8.34
C PRO A 40 18.89 16.35 8.43
N GLY A 41 19.57 16.85 7.40
CA GLY A 41 21.01 16.81 7.29
C GLY A 41 21.55 15.41 7.01
N SER A 42 22.76 15.13 7.47
CA SER A 42 23.41 13.83 7.24
C SER A 42 22.81 12.72 8.13
N ASN A 43 21.63 12.24 7.81
CA ASN A 43 21.05 11.06 8.45
C ASN A 43 21.50 9.79 7.70
N ILE A 44 22.76 9.38 7.93
CA ILE A 44 23.38 8.25 7.26
C ILE A 44 23.40 7.04 8.20
N GLY A 45 23.10 5.85 7.67
CA GLY A 45 23.21 4.61 8.41
C GLY A 45 23.30 3.40 7.46
N ILE A 46 24.28 2.54 7.72
CA ILE A 46 24.43 1.28 6.98
C ILE A 46 23.27 0.35 7.39
N MET A 47 22.49 -0.06 6.41
CA MET A 47 21.37 -0.96 6.62
C MET A 47 21.87 -2.40 6.84
N PRO A 48 21.36 -3.13 7.86
CA PRO A 48 21.65 -4.55 8.03
C PRO A 48 21.33 -5.37 6.76
N THR A 49 22.17 -6.38 6.48
CA THR A 49 22.05 -7.19 5.25
C THR A 49 20.80 -8.04 5.19
N THR A 50 20.17 -8.27 6.33
CA THR A 50 18.95 -9.06 6.47
C THR A 50 17.69 -8.29 6.10
N TYR A 51 17.75 -6.95 5.99
CA TYR A 51 16.60 -6.12 5.64
C TYR A 51 16.42 -6.08 4.11
N GLN A 52 15.17 -6.16 3.70
CA GLN A 52 14.75 -6.14 2.29
C GLN A 52 13.88 -4.92 2.01
N ASP A 53 13.66 -4.62 0.72
CA ASP A 53 12.77 -3.55 0.31
C ASP A 53 11.34 -3.82 0.81
N GLY A 54 10.63 -2.77 1.18
CA GLY A 54 9.30 -2.84 1.79
C GLY A 54 9.36 -3.04 3.31
N ILE A 55 8.38 -3.75 3.84
CA ILE A 55 8.20 -3.97 5.28
C ILE A 55 8.83 -5.31 5.70
N THR A 56 9.66 -5.27 6.74
CA THR A 56 10.13 -6.46 7.46
C THR A 56 9.66 -6.38 8.90
N TYR A 57 8.78 -7.28 9.33
CA TYR A 57 8.34 -7.38 10.73
C TYR A 57 9.40 -8.08 11.56
N LEU A 58 9.98 -7.36 12.55
CA LEU A 58 11.00 -7.89 13.45
C LEU A 58 10.38 -8.58 14.66
N SER A 59 9.24 -8.06 15.11
CA SER A 59 8.44 -8.59 16.22
C SER A 59 6.99 -8.13 16.10
N ASN A 60 6.18 -8.45 17.11
CA ASN A 60 4.80 -7.95 17.19
C ASN A 60 4.70 -6.43 17.48
N THR A 61 5.82 -5.78 17.80
CA THR A 61 5.88 -4.36 18.17
C THR A 61 6.89 -3.56 17.36
N GLU A 62 7.58 -4.20 16.40
CA GLU A 62 8.66 -3.57 15.63
C GLU A 62 8.61 -3.98 14.16
N ALA A 63 8.82 -3.01 13.29
CA ALA A 63 8.96 -3.21 11.86
C ALA A 63 10.08 -2.35 11.28
N VAL A 64 10.75 -2.86 10.25
CA VAL A 64 11.69 -2.08 9.43
C VAL A 64 11.05 -1.79 8.09
N LEU A 65 11.18 -0.55 7.64
CA LEU A 65 10.71 -0.11 6.35
C LEU A 65 11.93 0.32 5.52
N VAL A 66 11.98 -0.16 4.29
CA VAL A 66 13.07 0.12 3.35
C VAL A 66 12.51 0.59 2.03
N LEU A 67 12.96 1.76 1.59
CA LEU A 67 12.59 2.35 0.31
C LEU A 67 13.81 2.47 -0.61
N TYR A 68 13.70 1.97 -1.83
CA TYR A 68 14.63 2.26 -2.89
C TYR A 68 14.22 3.55 -3.61
N ALA A 69 14.95 4.64 -3.37
CA ALA A 69 14.71 5.95 -3.99
C ALA A 69 16.01 6.63 -4.36
N THR A 70 16.75 6.02 -5.30
CA THR A 70 18.03 6.53 -5.79
C THR A 70 17.89 7.92 -6.39
N GLY A 71 18.87 8.78 -6.10
CA GLY A 71 18.90 10.17 -6.60
C GLY A 71 18.02 11.13 -5.79
N LYS A 72 17.38 10.67 -4.70
CA LYS A 72 16.62 11.54 -3.81
C LYS A 72 17.48 11.99 -2.62
N ASP A 73 17.14 13.16 -2.06
CA ASP A 73 17.94 13.77 -1.00
C ASP A 73 17.63 13.17 0.35
N PHE A 74 16.34 13.16 0.73
CA PHE A 74 15.88 12.61 2.01
C PHE A 74 14.44 12.11 1.92
N VAL A 75 14.07 11.28 2.89
CA VAL A 75 12.73 10.71 3.01
C VAL A 75 12.28 10.80 4.45
N TYR A 76 11.03 11.21 4.65
CA TYR A 76 10.33 11.10 5.92
C TYR A 76 9.26 10.01 5.82
N LEU A 77 9.05 9.31 6.93
CA LEU A 77 7.93 8.39 7.10
C LEU A 77 6.79 9.11 7.81
N ALA A 78 5.65 9.27 7.13
CA ALA A 78 4.43 9.85 7.67
C ALA A 78 3.34 8.78 7.74
N GLY A 79 2.62 8.70 8.85
CA GLY A 79 1.57 7.71 9.04
C GLY A 79 0.67 7.99 10.23
N SER A 80 -0.29 7.11 10.47
CA SER A 80 -1.22 7.20 11.61
C SER A 80 -0.49 7.22 12.95
N PHE A 81 0.61 6.48 13.07
CA PHE A 81 1.45 6.42 14.28
C PHE A 81 2.13 7.74 14.65
N ASN A 82 2.18 8.72 13.77
CA ASN A 82 2.70 10.08 14.05
C ASN A 82 1.75 11.19 13.60
N ASN A 83 0.44 10.86 13.51
CA ASN A 83 -0.61 11.79 13.09
C ASN A 83 -0.31 12.49 11.76
N TRP A 84 0.39 11.81 10.84
CA TRP A 84 0.80 12.35 9.54
C TRP A 84 1.65 13.63 9.63
N GLN A 85 2.33 13.81 10.76
CA GLN A 85 3.22 14.94 11.03
C GLN A 85 4.60 14.42 11.44
N PRO A 86 5.41 13.93 10.49
CA PRO A 86 6.69 13.34 10.82
C PRO A 86 7.64 14.38 11.39
N THR A 87 8.17 14.12 12.59
CA THR A 87 9.27 14.85 13.19
C THR A 87 10.61 14.32 12.68
N SER A 88 11.72 14.89 13.13
CA SER A 88 13.08 14.41 12.81
C SER A 88 13.31 12.94 13.18
N ALA A 89 12.58 12.42 14.19
CA ALA A 89 12.65 11.00 14.58
C ALA A 89 12.17 10.05 13.46
N TYR A 90 11.36 10.54 12.53
CA TYR A 90 10.83 9.78 11.39
C TYR A 90 11.57 10.08 10.07
N ALA A 91 12.69 10.81 10.14
CA ALA A 91 13.60 10.92 9.00
C ALA A 91 14.29 9.59 8.76
N MET A 92 14.17 9.03 7.55
CA MET A 92 14.78 7.75 7.21
C MET A 92 16.30 7.88 7.05
N LYS A 93 17.04 6.87 7.47
CA LYS A 93 18.49 6.79 7.28
C LYS A 93 18.78 6.45 5.83
N LYS A 94 19.77 7.13 5.23
CA LYS A 94 20.26 6.86 3.89
C LYS A 94 21.47 5.92 3.95
N ASP A 95 21.40 4.78 3.26
CA ASP A 95 22.53 3.84 3.16
C ASP A 95 23.34 4.13 1.89
N PRO A 96 24.54 4.71 2.01
CA PRO A 96 25.36 5.05 0.85
C PRO A 96 26.01 3.82 0.19
N THR A 97 26.02 2.66 0.84
CA THR A 97 26.64 1.43 0.36
C THR A 97 25.70 0.58 -0.50
N ARG A 98 24.39 0.93 -0.52
CA ARG A 98 23.34 0.16 -1.20
C ARG A 98 22.47 1.04 -2.08
N ASN A 99 23.05 1.69 -3.06
CA ASN A 99 22.36 2.57 -4.01
C ASN A 99 21.52 3.65 -3.32
N ASN A 100 21.96 4.14 -2.18
CA ASN A 100 21.25 5.15 -1.39
C ASN A 100 19.80 4.74 -1.05
N LYS A 101 19.57 3.48 -0.65
CA LYS A 101 18.31 3.07 -0.07
C LYS A 101 18.06 3.84 1.23
N PHE A 102 16.80 4.10 1.50
CA PHE A 102 16.35 4.73 2.73
C PHE A 102 15.71 3.69 3.64
N TRP A 103 15.99 3.74 4.94
CA TRP A 103 15.43 2.78 5.89
C TRP A 103 15.19 3.39 7.26
N ILE A 104 14.21 2.83 7.97
CA ILE A 104 13.86 3.21 9.34
C ILE A 104 13.31 2.01 10.09
N THR A 105 13.57 1.95 11.40
CA THR A 105 12.91 1.00 12.30
C THR A 105 11.82 1.71 13.07
N LEU A 106 10.60 1.22 12.97
CA LEU A 106 9.48 1.60 13.82
C LEU A 106 9.44 0.68 15.03
N THR A 107 9.32 1.26 16.21
CA THR A 107 9.19 0.56 17.49
C THR A 107 7.93 1.03 18.21
N GLY A 108 7.47 0.24 19.19
CA GLY A 108 6.30 0.60 20.01
C GLY A 108 4.97 0.45 19.29
N LEU A 109 4.93 -0.33 18.19
CA LEU A 109 3.69 -0.66 17.51
C LEU A 109 2.81 -1.56 18.39
N THR A 110 1.50 -1.44 18.25
CA THR A 110 0.54 -2.27 18.98
C THR A 110 0.17 -3.50 18.12
N PRO A 111 0.36 -4.73 18.63
CA PRO A 111 0.01 -5.93 17.88
C PRO A 111 -1.46 -5.94 17.47
N GLY A 112 -1.72 -6.25 16.21
CA GLY A 112 -3.07 -6.28 15.63
C GLY A 112 -3.66 -4.92 15.26
N GLN A 113 -3.04 -3.82 15.68
CA GLN A 113 -3.47 -2.49 15.28
C GLN A 113 -3.09 -2.24 13.81
N ILE A 114 -4.05 -1.70 13.05
CA ILE A 114 -3.82 -1.26 11.68
C ILE A 114 -3.25 0.14 11.71
N GLU A 115 -2.08 0.30 11.15
CA GLU A 115 -1.44 1.57 10.87
C GLU A 115 -1.43 1.81 9.37
N THR A 116 -1.47 3.09 8.98
CA THR A 116 -1.35 3.49 7.57
C THR A 116 -0.20 4.48 7.41
N TYR A 117 0.52 4.41 6.29
CA TYR A 117 1.65 5.31 6.07
C TYR A 117 1.93 5.59 4.59
N GLN A 118 2.74 6.62 4.38
CA GLN A 118 3.38 6.97 3.11
C GLN A 118 4.84 7.33 3.36
N TYR A 119 5.65 7.16 2.32
CA TYR A 119 6.94 7.81 2.21
C TYR A 119 6.77 9.22 1.64
N TRP A 120 7.32 10.22 2.31
CA TRP A 120 7.40 11.59 1.83
C TRP A 120 8.81 11.83 1.32
N VAL A 121 8.97 11.71 0.01
CA VAL A 121 10.26 11.67 -0.70
C VAL A 121 10.59 13.05 -1.22
N ALA A 122 11.70 13.61 -0.75
CA ALA A 122 12.14 14.95 -1.13
C ALA A 122 13.34 14.92 -2.08
N ASP A 123 13.27 15.84 -3.04
CA ASP A 123 14.32 16.12 -4.03
C ASP A 123 14.53 17.65 -4.06
N LYS A 124 15.71 18.11 -3.66
CA LYS A 124 16.03 19.55 -3.60
C LYS A 124 16.37 20.14 -4.97
N THR A 125 16.68 19.26 -5.92
CA THR A 125 17.05 19.65 -7.28
C THR A 125 16.24 18.84 -8.32
N PRO A 126 14.91 18.89 -8.27
CA PRO A 126 14.10 18.09 -9.16
C PRO A 126 14.31 18.50 -10.62
N LEU A 127 14.19 17.53 -11.51
CA LEU A 127 14.16 17.82 -12.95
C LEU A 127 12.99 18.76 -13.28
N ALA A 128 13.09 19.49 -14.36
CA ALA A 128 12.03 20.38 -14.82
C ALA A 128 10.68 19.64 -14.91
N ASN A 129 9.65 20.23 -14.34
CA ASN A 129 8.28 19.67 -14.24
C ASN A 129 8.11 18.46 -13.28
N SER A 130 9.14 18.11 -12.49
CA SER A 130 9.02 17.12 -11.43
C SER A 130 8.76 17.81 -10.09
N PRO A 131 7.92 17.23 -9.22
CA PRO A 131 7.66 17.81 -7.89
C PRO A 131 8.89 17.65 -6.98
N ALA A 132 9.13 18.64 -6.12
CA ALA A 132 10.19 18.56 -5.10
C ALA A 132 9.83 17.63 -3.93
N LEU A 133 8.56 17.35 -3.74
CA LEU A 133 8.03 16.43 -2.73
C LEU A 133 7.02 15.48 -3.37
N VAL A 134 7.23 14.18 -3.18
CA VAL A 134 6.30 13.13 -3.57
C VAL A 134 5.87 12.37 -2.33
N LYS A 135 4.56 12.31 -2.09
CA LYS A 135 3.94 11.44 -1.08
C LYS A 135 3.49 10.16 -1.78
N THR A 136 3.97 9.01 -1.36
CA THR A 136 3.70 7.74 -2.04
C THR A 136 3.56 6.59 -1.05
N ALA A 137 2.66 5.65 -1.37
CA ALA A 137 2.64 4.36 -0.70
C ALA A 137 3.94 3.58 -0.97
N ASP A 138 4.19 2.54 -0.17
CA ASP A 138 5.32 1.65 -0.36
C ASP A 138 5.11 0.80 -1.64
N PRO A 139 6.05 0.80 -2.58
CA PRO A 139 5.96 -0.05 -3.77
C PRO A 139 5.85 -1.56 -3.47
N TYR A 140 6.29 -1.98 -2.28
CA TYR A 140 6.22 -3.36 -1.81
C TYR A 140 5.02 -3.62 -0.86
N SER A 141 4.04 -2.72 -0.83
CA SER A 141 2.82 -2.91 -0.05
C SER A 141 2.12 -4.22 -0.37
N THR A 142 1.67 -4.93 0.66
CA THR A 142 0.80 -6.11 0.50
C THR A 142 -0.69 -5.76 0.63
N LEU A 143 -0.99 -4.59 1.18
CA LEU A 143 -2.31 -3.98 1.21
C LEU A 143 -2.18 -2.46 1.10
N VAL A 144 -2.91 -1.89 0.17
CA VAL A 144 -2.96 -0.46 -0.12
C VAL A 144 -4.39 0.03 0.02
N LEU A 145 -4.59 1.21 0.58
CA LEU A 145 -5.88 1.89 0.58
C LEU A 145 -5.84 3.04 -0.42
N SER A 146 -6.88 3.16 -1.24
CA SER A 146 -7.03 4.18 -2.27
C SER A 146 -8.25 5.06 -2.00
N PRO A 147 -8.14 6.39 -2.02
CA PRO A 147 -9.29 7.27 -1.90
C PRO A 147 -10.16 7.26 -3.16
N PHE A 148 -9.66 6.70 -4.27
CA PHE A 148 -10.31 6.69 -5.57
C PHE A 148 -11.14 5.43 -5.79
N ASP A 149 -10.66 4.28 -5.34
CA ASP A 149 -11.19 2.96 -5.67
C ASP A 149 -11.95 2.32 -4.50
N ASP A 150 -11.44 2.45 -3.27
CA ASP A 150 -12.01 1.84 -2.07
C ASP A 150 -13.48 2.19 -1.79
N PRO A 151 -13.96 3.43 -2.05
CA PRO A 151 -15.37 3.77 -1.82
C PRO A 151 -16.37 2.95 -2.65
N TYR A 152 -15.91 2.29 -3.70
CA TYR A 152 -16.74 1.52 -4.63
C TYR A 152 -16.59 0.01 -4.47
N ILE A 153 -15.76 -0.46 -3.52
CA ILE A 153 -15.56 -1.87 -3.24
C ILE A 153 -16.73 -2.39 -2.37
N PRO A 154 -17.45 -3.44 -2.80
CA PRO A 154 -18.53 -4.00 -2.02
C PRO A 154 -18.03 -4.57 -0.68
N ALA A 155 -18.74 -4.26 0.41
CA ALA A 155 -18.41 -4.82 1.73
C ALA A 155 -18.51 -6.36 1.79
N ALA A 156 -19.24 -6.98 0.88
CA ALA A 156 -19.29 -8.43 0.73
C ALA A 156 -17.96 -8.99 0.18
N SER A 157 -17.33 -8.28 -0.75
CA SER A 157 -16.01 -8.68 -1.31
C SER A 157 -14.89 -8.46 -0.30
N TYR A 158 -14.87 -7.31 0.36
CA TYR A 158 -13.85 -7.00 1.38
C TYR A 158 -14.48 -6.60 2.71
N PRO A 159 -14.89 -7.58 3.54
CA PRO A 159 -15.44 -7.30 4.87
C PRO A 159 -14.42 -6.61 5.78
N ASN A 160 -14.89 -5.62 6.55
CA ASN A 160 -14.06 -4.87 7.50
C ASN A 160 -12.81 -4.22 6.86
N MET A 161 -12.94 -3.74 5.64
CA MET A 161 -11.85 -3.01 4.99
C MET A 161 -11.43 -1.83 5.86
N PRO A 162 -10.11 -1.63 6.08
CA PRO A 162 -9.61 -0.48 6.83
C PRO A 162 -10.08 0.83 6.19
N THR A 163 -10.39 1.80 7.04
CA THR A 163 -10.82 3.12 6.55
C THR A 163 -9.62 3.91 6.03
N TYR A 164 -9.78 4.49 4.84
CA TYR A 164 -8.79 5.41 4.29
C TYR A 164 -8.60 6.62 5.22
N PRO A 165 -7.37 7.02 5.57
CA PRO A 165 -7.12 8.11 6.52
C PRO A 165 -7.54 9.47 5.96
N ALA A 166 -8.31 10.23 6.75
CA ALA A 166 -8.77 11.55 6.36
C ALA A 166 -7.60 12.53 6.17
N GLY A 167 -7.74 13.45 5.20
CA GLY A 167 -6.75 14.49 4.92
C GLY A 167 -5.51 14.02 4.18
N GLN A 168 -5.47 12.75 3.73
CA GLN A 168 -4.38 12.26 2.91
C GLN A 168 -4.73 12.33 1.42
N GLU A 169 -3.70 12.34 0.60
CA GLU A 169 -3.77 12.32 -0.85
C GLU A 169 -3.13 11.02 -1.35
N ARG A 170 -3.66 10.44 -2.41
CA ARG A 170 -3.16 9.22 -3.04
C ARG A 170 -3.24 7.98 -2.12
N GLU A 171 -2.69 6.90 -2.59
CA GLU A 171 -2.69 5.62 -1.90
C GLU A 171 -1.82 5.67 -0.63
N VAL A 172 -2.24 4.89 0.37
CA VAL A 172 -1.50 4.68 1.60
C VAL A 172 -1.25 3.18 1.81
N THR A 173 -0.10 2.84 2.35
CA THR A 173 0.24 1.46 2.73
C THR A 173 -0.37 1.12 4.07
N VAL A 174 -0.90 -0.09 4.20
CA VAL A 174 -1.30 -0.67 5.48
C VAL A 174 -0.12 -1.43 6.10
N LEU A 175 0.12 -1.17 7.38
CA LEU A 175 1.08 -1.88 8.22
C LEU A 175 0.34 -2.44 9.43
N GLN A 176 0.53 -3.73 9.73
CA GLN A 176 -0.09 -4.38 10.89
C GLN A 176 0.85 -5.45 11.43
N THR A 177 1.35 -5.27 12.65
CA THR A 177 2.12 -6.28 13.35
C THR A 177 1.20 -7.29 14.04
N GLY A 178 1.73 -8.45 14.41
CA GLY A 178 0.97 -9.45 15.20
C GLY A 178 -0.21 -10.05 14.45
N GLN A 179 -0.19 -10.06 13.13
CA GLN A 179 -1.20 -10.76 12.33
C GLN A 179 -1.14 -12.27 12.58
N THR A 180 -2.32 -12.90 12.66
CA THR A 180 -2.41 -14.34 12.70
C THR A 180 -2.18 -14.91 11.30
N PRO A 181 -1.19 -15.78 11.09
CA PRO A 181 -0.99 -16.40 9.79
C PRO A 181 -2.22 -17.22 9.37
N TYR A 182 -2.47 -17.27 8.06
CA TYR A 182 -3.52 -18.15 7.52
C TYR A 182 -3.22 -19.60 7.85
N ASN A 183 -4.24 -20.33 8.34
CA ASN A 183 -4.12 -21.73 8.69
C ASN A 183 -4.46 -22.62 7.49
N TRP A 184 -3.44 -23.01 6.72
CA TRP A 184 -3.59 -23.85 5.56
C TRP A 184 -4.21 -25.21 5.91
N GLN A 185 -5.26 -25.59 5.19
CA GLN A 185 -5.95 -26.87 5.38
C GLN A 185 -5.27 -27.99 4.59
N VAL A 186 -4.67 -27.67 3.45
CA VAL A 186 -3.90 -28.60 2.65
C VAL A 186 -2.41 -28.31 2.77
N THR A 187 -1.70 -29.15 3.50
CA THR A 187 -0.25 -29.00 3.74
C THR A 187 0.62 -29.88 2.84
N ASN A 188 0.02 -30.90 2.19
CA ASN A 188 0.71 -31.84 1.31
C ASN A 188 -0.06 -31.97 -0.01
N PHE A 189 0.13 -31.03 -0.92
CA PHE A 189 -0.49 -31.05 -2.22
C PHE A 189 0.45 -31.66 -3.27
N ASN A 190 0.02 -32.73 -3.93
CA ASN A 190 0.72 -33.32 -5.06
C ASN A 190 0.24 -32.67 -6.35
N LYS A 191 0.94 -31.62 -6.79
CA LYS A 191 0.58 -30.94 -8.04
C LYS A 191 0.69 -31.87 -9.24
N PRO A 192 -0.20 -31.74 -10.23
CA PRO A 192 -0.11 -32.45 -11.50
C PRO A 192 1.22 -32.17 -12.21
N LYS A 193 1.67 -33.12 -13.03
CA LYS A 193 2.81 -32.87 -13.92
C LYS A 193 2.44 -31.78 -14.92
N LYS A 194 3.44 -31.02 -15.36
CA LYS A 194 3.24 -29.91 -16.29
C LYS A 194 2.60 -30.41 -17.61
N GLU A 195 2.98 -31.59 -18.05
CA GLU A 195 2.49 -32.20 -19.28
C GLU A 195 1.03 -32.65 -19.20
N ASP A 196 0.52 -32.87 -17.99
CA ASP A 196 -0.84 -33.36 -17.74
C ASP A 196 -1.82 -32.21 -17.38
N LEU A 197 -1.39 -30.94 -17.45
CA LEU A 197 -2.21 -29.80 -17.09
C LEU A 197 -3.33 -29.56 -18.09
N ILE A 198 -4.56 -29.51 -17.59
CA ILE A 198 -5.75 -29.01 -18.27
C ILE A 198 -6.14 -27.72 -17.56
N VAL A 199 -5.85 -26.60 -18.20
CA VAL A 199 -5.91 -25.26 -17.56
C VAL A 199 -7.19 -24.53 -17.93
N TYR A 200 -7.88 -24.02 -16.93
CA TYR A 200 -8.97 -23.06 -17.11
C TYR A 200 -8.48 -21.66 -16.76
N LYS A 201 -8.37 -20.79 -17.75
CA LYS A 201 -8.01 -19.39 -17.53
C LYS A 201 -9.24 -18.56 -17.22
N VAL A 202 -9.21 -17.78 -16.15
CA VAL A 202 -10.35 -17.01 -15.66
C VAL A 202 -9.98 -15.58 -15.28
N LEU A 203 -10.83 -14.65 -15.69
CA LEU A 203 -10.88 -13.29 -15.14
C LEU A 203 -11.90 -13.29 -14.00
N VAL A 204 -11.47 -13.05 -12.77
CA VAL A 204 -12.32 -13.09 -11.57
C VAL A 204 -13.53 -12.17 -11.73
N ARG A 205 -13.31 -10.93 -12.23
CA ARG A 205 -14.36 -9.94 -12.48
C ARG A 205 -15.54 -10.45 -13.33
N ASP A 206 -15.26 -11.29 -14.34
CA ASP A 206 -16.24 -11.64 -15.37
C ASP A 206 -16.76 -13.08 -15.20
N PHE A 207 -16.37 -13.77 -14.12
CA PHE A 207 -16.69 -15.18 -13.93
C PHE A 207 -18.13 -15.43 -13.44
N ASP A 208 -18.56 -14.71 -12.38
CA ASP A 208 -19.92 -14.80 -11.85
C ASP A 208 -20.36 -13.42 -11.29
N VAL A 209 -21.51 -13.36 -10.66
CA VAL A 209 -22.25 -12.13 -10.32
C VAL A 209 -21.58 -11.29 -9.27
N ASP A 210 -20.93 -11.89 -8.26
CA ASP A 210 -20.30 -11.16 -7.14
C ASP A 210 -18.87 -10.68 -7.47
N ARG A 211 -18.31 -11.15 -8.60
CA ARG A 211 -17.03 -10.70 -9.18
C ARG A 211 -15.84 -10.85 -8.24
N ASN A 212 -15.83 -11.87 -7.40
CA ASN A 212 -14.84 -12.06 -6.36
C ASN A 212 -14.37 -13.52 -6.21
N TYR A 213 -13.42 -13.78 -5.31
CA TYR A 213 -12.89 -15.13 -5.08
C TYR A 213 -13.94 -16.11 -4.56
N GLN A 214 -14.99 -15.64 -3.87
CA GLN A 214 -16.05 -16.52 -3.38
C GLN A 214 -16.82 -17.16 -4.52
N ASP A 215 -17.04 -16.46 -5.62
CA ASP A 215 -17.69 -17.01 -6.81
C ASP A 215 -16.96 -18.26 -7.33
N LEU A 216 -15.62 -18.21 -7.36
CA LEU A 216 -14.80 -19.35 -7.79
C LEU A 216 -14.90 -20.53 -6.83
N ILE A 217 -14.93 -20.24 -5.50
CA ILE A 217 -15.12 -21.26 -4.47
C ILE A 217 -16.48 -21.93 -4.63
N ASP A 218 -17.55 -21.17 -4.80
CA ASP A 218 -18.92 -21.67 -4.93
C ASP A 218 -19.14 -22.48 -6.20
N ARG A 219 -18.28 -22.28 -7.20
CA ARG A 219 -18.31 -23.00 -8.48
C ARG A 219 -17.27 -24.12 -8.60
N ILE A 220 -16.72 -24.61 -7.51
CA ILE A 220 -15.68 -25.65 -7.57
C ILE A 220 -16.15 -26.90 -8.32
N ASP A 221 -17.41 -27.30 -8.16
CA ASP A 221 -17.97 -28.45 -8.87
C ASP A 221 -18.10 -28.22 -10.38
N TYR A 222 -18.29 -26.98 -10.83
CA TYR A 222 -18.24 -26.65 -12.25
C TYR A 222 -16.87 -26.97 -12.83
N PHE A 223 -15.78 -26.57 -12.18
CA PHE A 223 -14.42 -26.87 -12.62
C PHE A 223 -14.13 -28.38 -12.60
N LYS A 224 -14.58 -29.10 -11.58
CA LYS A 224 -14.45 -30.56 -11.49
C LYS A 224 -15.18 -31.26 -12.64
N ASN A 225 -16.39 -30.85 -12.97
CA ASN A 225 -17.18 -31.41 -14.04
C ASN A 225 -16.58 -31.18 -15.44
N LEU A 226 -15.75 -30.14 -15.59
CA LEU A 226 -14.97 -29.91 -16.81
C LEU A 226 -13.69 -30.76 -16.89
N ASN A 227 -13.39 -31.57 -15.86
CA ASN A 227 -12.17 -32.37 -15.73
C ASN A 227 -10.88 -31.52 -15.88
N ILE A 228 -10.90 -30.27 -15.50
CA ILE A 228 -9.69 -29.44 -15.40
C ILE A 228 -8.93 -29.77 -14.10
N ASN A 229 -7.63 -29.52 -14.10
CA ASN A 229 -6.79 -29.76 -12.93
C ASN A 229 -5.89 -28.54 -12.60
N ALA A 230 -6.13 -27.42 -13.24
CA ALA A 230 -5.49 -26.14 -12.93
C ALA A 230 -6.40 -24.97 -13.28
N ILE A 231 -6.44 -23.96 -12.40
CA ILE A 231 -7.05 -22.65 -12.65
C ILE A 231 -5.92 -21.65 -12.81
N GLU A 232 -5.91 -20.91 -13.92
CA GLU A 232 -5.03 -19.76 -14.16
C GLU A 232 -5.84 -18.49 -13.94
N LEU A 233 -5.59 -17.80 -12.84
CA LEU A 233 -6.18 -16.48 -12.63
C LEU A 233 -5.51 -15.45 -13.55
N MET A 234 -6.27 -14.63 -14.26
CA MET A 234 -5.75 -13.38 -14.82
C MET A 234 -5.25 -12.50 -13.68
N PRO A 235 -4.40 -11.47 -13.95
CA PRO A 235 -3.72 -10.76 -12.89
C PRO A 235 -4.66 -10.30 -11.77
N VAL A 236 -4.27 -10.57 -10.51
CA VAL A 236 -5.05 -10.27 -9.30
C VAL A 236 -4.34 -9.27 -8.40
N MET A 237 -3.24 -8.68 -8.86
CA MET A 237 -2.55 -7.61 -8.15
C MET A 237 -3.35 -6.32 -8.24
N GLU A 238 -3.19 -5.45 -7.23
CA GLU A 238 -3.85 -4.13 -7.17
C GLU A 238 -3.59 -3.34 -8.44
N PHE A 239 -4.65 -3.03 -9.17
CA PHE A 239 -4.63 -2.26 -10.41
C PHE A 239 -5.36 -0.92 -10.23
N GLU A 240 -5.21 -0.02 -11.18
CA GLU A 240 -5.90 1.27 -11.17
C GLU A 240 -7.39 1.08 -11.51
N GLY A 241 -8.27 1.58 -10.63
CA GLY A 241 -9.73 1.42 -10.73
C GLY A 241 -10.20 0.06 -10.24
N ASN A 242 -11.52 -0.20 -10.33
CA ASN A 242 -12.15 -1.45 -9.91
C ASN A 242 -12.56 -2.34 -11.09
N GLU A 243 -12.33 -1.91 -12.33
CA GLU A 243 -12.71 -2.65 -13.54
C GLU A 243 -11.54 -2.73 -14.51
N SER A 244 -10.77 -3.80 -14.44
CA SER A 244 -9.62 -4.05 -15.29
C SER A 244 -9.48 -5.54 -15.62
N TRP A 245 -8.67 -5.84 -16.63
CA TRP A 245 -8.15 -7.18 -16.83
C TRP A 245 -6.92 -7.47 -15.96
N GLY A 246 -6.50 -6.49 -15.14
CA GLY A 246 -5.39 -6.60 -14.22
C GLY A 246 -4.01 -6.30 -14.80
N TYR A 247 -3.91 -5.92 -16.10
CA TYR A 247 -2.62 -5.65 -16.75
C TYR A 247 -2.11 -4.20 -16.55
N ASN A 248 -2.88 -3.34 -15.90
CA ASN A 248 -2.49 -2.00 -15.47
C ASN A 248 -2.16 -1.97 -13.96
N THR A 249 -1.31 -2.88 -13.52
CA THR A 249 -0.92 -3.06 -12.13
C THR A 249 -0.32 -1.78 -11.54
N ALA A 250 -0.89 -1.31 -10.44
CA ALA A 250 -0.39 -0.17 -9.67
C ALA A 250 0.57 -0.63 -8.54
N PHE A 251 0.22 -1.73 -7.85
CA PHE A 251 1.04 -2.32 -6.78
C PHE A 251 1.20 -3.82 -6.98
N HIS A 252 2.41 -4.25 -7.34
CA HIS A 252 2.68 -5.63 -7.74
C HIS A 252 2.67 -6.64 -6.59
N MET A 253 2.77 -6.20 -5.34
CA MET A 253 2.79 -7.06 -4.15
C MET A 253 1.47 -7.07 -3.39
N ALA A 254 0.56 -6.15 -3.70
CA ALA A 254 -0.78 -6.09 -3.12
C ALA A 254 -1.78 -6.85 -3.98
N LEU A 255 -2.77 -7.46 -3.34
CA LEU A 255 -3.94 -8.02 -4.02
C LEU A 255 -4.99 -6.95 -4.25
N ASP A 256 -5.69 -7.05 -5.36
CA ASP A 256 -6.82 -6.17 -5.66
C ASP A 256 -7.99 -6.45 -4.71
N LYS A 257 -8.40 -5.41 -4.00
CA LYS A 257 -9.42 -5.50 -2.96
C LYS A 257 -10.82 -5.79 -3.51
N PHE A 258 -11.08 -5.46 -4.76
CA PHE A 258 -12.35 -5.74 -5.39
C PHE A 258 -12.62 -7.25 -5.52
N TYR A 259 -11.56 -8.05 -5.66
CA TYR A 259 -11.65 -9.51 -5.73
C TYR A 259 -11.73 -10.20 -4.37
N GLY A 260 -11.40 -9.49 -3.29
CA GLY A 260 -11.48 -10.01 -1.93
C GLY A 260 -10.20 -9.88 -1.11
N THR A 261 -10.24 -10.44 0.08
CA THR A 261 -9.13 -10.43 1.02
C THR A 261 -8.04 -11.45 0.64
N GLU A 262 -6.82 -11.24 1.14
CA GLU A 262 -5.73 -12.22 1.04
C GLU A 262 -6.14 -13.61 1.58
N ASN A 263 -6.86 -13.63 2.71
CA ASN A 263 -7.34 -14.88 3.29
C ASN A 263 -8.37 -15.58 2.39
N LYS A 264 -9.20 -14.82 1.67
CA LYS A 264 -10.16 -15.41 0.73
C LYS A 264 -9.46 -16.03 -0.49
N LEU A 265 -8.41 -15.41 -1.00
CA LEU A 265 -7.58 -16.04 -2.05
C LEU A 265 -6.90 -17.32 -1.54
N LYS A 266 -6.37 -17.31 -0.31
CA LYS A 266 -5.77 -18.51 0.31
C LYS A 266 -6.80 -19.63 0.50
N GLU A 267 -8.03 -19.28 0.88
CA GLU A 267 -9.15 -20.21 0.97
C GLU A 267 -9.48 -20.83 -0.40
N LEU A 268 -9.54 -20.02 -1.46
CA LEU A 268 -9.71 -20.52 -2.83
C LEU A 268 -8.61 -21.53 -3.19
N ILE A 269 -7.36 -21.25 -2.87
CA ILE A 269 -6.23 -22.15 -3.09
C ILE A 269 -6.44 -23.46 -2.33
N ASP A 270 -6.80 -23.42 -1.05
CA ASP A 270 -7.09 -24.61 -0.25
C ASP A 270 -8.22 -25.44 -0.86
N VAL A 271 -9.33 -24.81 -1.23
CA VAL A 271 -10.47 -25.48 -1.85
C VAL A 271 -10.07 -26.14 -3.18
N CYS A 272 -9.27 -25.46 -4.00
CA CYS A 272 -8.75 -26.07 -5.23
C CYS A 272 -7.85 -27.28 -4.93
N HIS A 273 -6.99 -27.19 -3.91
CA HIS A 273 -6.08 -28.28 -3.54
C HIS A 273 -6.79 -29.48 -2.87
N GLN A 274 -7.99 -29.28 -2.33
CA GLN A 274 -8.82 -30.35 -1.74
C GLN A 274 -9.59 -31.15 -2.79
N ASN A 275 -9.79 -30.59 -3.97
CA ASN A 275 -10.68 -31.13 -5.02
C ASN A 275 -9.95 -31.54 -6.29
#